data_9803d247b456721d1d97b88095480bb0
#
_entry.id   9803d247b456721d1d97b88095480bb0
#
_cell.length_a   1.000
_cell.length_b   1.000
_cell.length_c   1.000
_cell.angle_alpha   90.00
_cell.angle_beta   90.00
_cell.angle_gamma   90.00
#
_symmetry.space_group_name_H-M   'P 1'
#
loop_
_entity.id
_entity.type
_entity.pdbx_description
1 polymer ?
#
loop_
_entity_poly.entity_id
_entity_poly.type
_entity_poly.pdbx_seq_one_letter_code
_entity_poly.pdbx_strand_id
1 'polypeptide(L)'
;ARAQDSIPQVSQCMALAQALPGATYADLTPEMPLPVRQAAGPGEVHIRYASHSTYVITTPAGVTIATDFSDWSSGGYVPRVATMNKAHSSHFTLTPDEGIEYVLPGWGSEAQPADHDLVVDDVYIRNVTTDIRAYGAMEADANSIFIFEVADLCIGHLGHLHHPLEN
;
A
#
# COMPACT_ATOMS: atom_id res chain seq x y z
N ALA A 1 18.15 -11.39 -15.04
CA ALA A 1 16.85 -10.74 -15.09
C ALA A 1 16.89 -9.71 -16.21
N ARG A 2 15.99 -9.77 -17.18
CA ARG A 2 15.82 -8.73 -18.20
C ARG A 2 14.92 -7.67 -17.60
N ALA A 3 15.41 -6.43 -17.53
CA ALA A 3 14.54 -5.28 -17.34
C ALA A 3 13.51 -5.31 -18.48
N GLN A 4 12.24 -5.46 -18.16
CA GLN A 4 11.18 -5.16 -19.10
C GLN A 4 11.16 -3.65 -19.24
N ASP A 5 11.36 -3.14 -20.45
CA ASP A 5 11.06 -1.77 -20.80
C ASP A 5 9.54 -1.58 -20.63
N SER A 6 9.10 -1.27 -19.42
CA SER A 6 7.71 -0.95 -19.13
C SER A 6 7.42 0.43 -19.71
N ILE A 7 6.44 0.49 -20.62
CA ILE A 7 5.84 1.77 -21.01
C ILE A 7 5.37 2.41 -19.68
N PRO A 8 5.72 3.69 -19.41
CA PRO A 8 5.27 4.34 -18.20
C PRO A 8 3.75 4.23 -18.06
N GLN A 9 3.29 3.61 -16.98
CA GLN A 9 1.86 3.51 -16.70
C GLN A 9 1.35 4.90 -16.31
N VAL A 10 0.36 5.39 -17.03
CA VAL A 10 -0.26 6.68 -16.68
C VAL A 10 -1.33 6.44 -15.62
N SER A 11 -1.22 7.12 -14.47
CA SER A 11 -2.22 7.06 -13.42
C SER A 11 -3.59 7.53 -13.91
N GLN A 12 -4.63 6.78 -13.55
CA GLN A 12 -6.03 7.11 -13.86
C GLN A 12 -6.80 7.64 -12.64
N CYS A 13 -6.14 7.79 -11.49
CA CYS A 13 -6.79 8.19 -10.23
C CYS A 13 -7.60 9.48 -10.34
N MET A 14 -7.13 10.50 -11.07
CA MET A 14 -7.88 11.74 -11.25
C MET A 14 -9.16 11.54 -12.05
N ALA A 15 -9.10 10.74 -13.12
CA ALA A 15 -10.27 10.44 -13.94
C ALA A 15 -11.30 9.62 -13.16
N LEU A 16 -10.84 8.64 -12.37
CA LEU A 16 -11.70 7.83 -11.52
C LEU A 16 -12.37 8.68 -10.42
N ALA A 17 -11.62 9.54 -9.73
CA ALA A 17 -12.16 10.41 -8.69
C ALA A 17 -13.24 11.38 -9.23
N GLN A 18 -13.10 11.83 -10.46
CA GLN A 18 -14.09 12.70 -11.12
C GLN A 18 -15.35 11.94 -11.59
N ALA A 19 -15.25 10.64 -11.81
CA ALA A 19 -16.34 9.81 -12.31
C ALA A 19 -17.22 9.22 -11.19
N LEU A 20 -16.76 9.20 -9.94
CA LEU A 20 -17.50 8.61 -8.83
C LEU A 20 -18.62 9.52 -8.32
N PRO A 21 -19.90 9.16 -8.47
CA PRO A 21 -21.01 9.92 -7.88
C PRO A 21 -21.10 9.60 -6.40
N GLY A 22 -20.55 10.47 -5.57
CA GLY A 22 -20.72 10.44 -4.10
C GLY A 22 -20.08 9.23 -3.42
N ALA A 23 -19.12 9.47 -2.55
CA ALA A 23 -18.53 8.41 -1.73
C ALA A 23 -19.57 7.87 -0.73
N THR A 24 -19.80 6.57 -0.72
CA THR A 24 -20.49 5.88 0.38
C THR A 24 -19.48 5.44 1.41
N TYR A 25 -19.75 5.76 2.67
CA TYR A 25 -18.88 5.31 3.77
C TYR A 25 -19.12 3.81 4.04
N ALA A 26 -18.03 3.07 4.26
CA ALA A 26 -18.10 1.68 4.64
C ALA A 26 -18.82 1.51 5.99
N ASP A 27 -19.65 0.48 6.12
CA ASP A 27 -20.21 0.06 7.39
C ASP A 27 -19.09 -0.61 8.21
N LEU A 28 -18.81 -0.04 9.39
CA LEU A 28 -17.77 -0.52 10.31
C LEU A 28 -18.30 -1.51 11.34
N THR A 29 -19.45 -2.14 11.12
CA THR A 29 -19.90 -3.23 11.99
C THR A 29 -18.88 -4.37 11.98
N PRO A 30 -18.39 -4.84 13.16
CA PRO A 30 -17.43 -5.93 13.21
C PRO A 30 -18.10 -7.22 12.72
N GLU A 31 -17.87 -7.60 11.49
CA GLU A 31 -18.18 -8.93 11.03
C GLU A 31 -17.12 -9.91 11.48
N MET A 32 -17.56 -11.15 11.78
CA MET A 32 -16.69 -12.24 12.22
C MET A 32 -15.51 -12.45 11.25
N PRO A 33 -14.36 -12.94 11.73
CA PRO A 33 -13.20 -13.15 10.88
C PRO A 33 -13.54 -14.07 9.72
N LEU A 34 -13.53 -13.53 8.52
CA LEU A 34 -13.68 -14.29 7.29
C LEU A 34 -12.48 -15.22 7.10
N PRO A 35 -12.69 -16.44 6.60
CA PRO A 35 -11.59 -17.34 6.31
C PRO A 35 -10.61 -16.72 5.31
N VAL A 36 -9.33 -16.83 5.66
CA VAL A 36 -8.16 -16.24 4.99
C VAL A 36 -7.95 -16.87 3.61
N ARG A 37 -8.72 -16.69 2.65
CA ARG A 37 -8.51 -16.95 1.22
C ARG A 37 -9.84 -17.08 0.48
N GLN A 38 -10.47 -15.97 0.30
CA GLN A 38 -11.39 -15.88 -0.82
C GLN A 38 -10.72 -14.96 -1.84
N ALA A 39 -10.39 -15.49 -3.00
CA ALA A 39 -10.01 -14.63 -4.11
C ALA A 39 -11.16 -13.66 -4.33
N ALA A 40 -10.83 -12.39 -4.56
CA ALA A 40 -11.82 -11.40 -4.97
C ALA A 40 -12.52 -11.90 -6.23
N GLY A 41 -13.81 -11.64 -6.35
CA GLY A 41 -14.55 -11.95 -7.57
C GLY A 41 -14.04 -11.12 -8.75
N PRO A 42 -14.48 -11.41 -9.97
CA PRO A 42 -14.13 -10.60 -11.13
C PRO A 42 -14.51 -9.13 -10.90
N GLY A 43 -13.50 -8.23 -10.95
CA GLY A 43 -13.68 -6.80 -10.71
C GLY A 43 -13.85 -6.39 -9.24
N GLU A 44 -13.72 -7.31 -8.29
CA GLU A 44 -13.78 -7.02 -6.86
C GLU A 44 -12.38 -6.89 -6.25
N VAL A 45 -12.22 -5.98 -5.32
CA VAL A 45 -11.03 -5.83 -4.49
C VAL A 45 -11.43 -6.03 -3.03
N HIS A 46 -10.76 -6.94 -2.33
CA HIS A 46 -11.00 -7.16 -0.92
C HIS A 46 -9.98 -6.40 -0.10
N ILE A 47 -10.44 -5.56 0.82
CA ILE A 47 -9.60 -4.84 1.78
C ILE A 47 -9.96 -5.33 3.18
N ARG A 48 -9.01 -5.96 3.85
CA ARG A 48 -9.19 -6.51 5.20
C ARG A 48 -8.22 -5.87 6.17
N TYR A 49 -8.73 -5.38 7.28
CA TYR A 49 -7.91 -4.94 8.40
C TYR A 49 -7.18 -6.14 9.01
N ALA A 50 -5.88 -6.06 9.14
CA ALA A 50 -5.06 -7.11 9.75
C ALA A 50 -4.66 -6.77 11.18
N SER A 51 -3.98 -5.65 11.39
CA SER A 51 -3.53 -5.19 12.71
C SER A 51 -2.98 -3.78 12.60
N HIS A 52 -3.14 -2.95 13.62
CA HIS A 52 -2.58 -1.60 13.73
C HIS A 52 -2.86 -0.76 12.47
N SER A 53 -1.86 -0.48 11.64
CA SER A 53 -1.97 0.24 10.36
C SER A 53 -1.95 -0.69 9.14
N THR A 54 -1.87 -2.00 9.36
CA THR A 54 -1.78 -2.99 8.29
C THR A 54 -3.15 -3.38 7.78
N TYR A 55 -3.35 -3.19 6.49
CA TYR A 55 -4.46 -3.74 5.72
C TYR A 55 -3.92 -4.74 4.70
N VAL A 56 -4.68 -5.79 4.45
CA VAL A 56 -4.39 -6.73 3.35
C VAL A 56 -5.38 -6.45 2.22
N ILE A 57 -4.85 -6.03 1.08
CA ILE A 57 -5.59 -5.82 -0.16
C ILE A 57 -5.41 -7.08 -1.01
N THR A 58 -6.52 -7.66 -1.50
CA THR A 58 -6.49 -8.78 -2.43
C THR A 58 -7.16 -8.34 -3.73
N THR A 59 -6.44 -8.43 -4.83
CA THR A 59 -6.92 -8.03 -6.15
C THR A 59 -7.70 -9.15 -6.85
N PRO A 60 -8.45 -8.87 -7.93
CA PRO A 60 -9.13 -9.89 -8.73
C PRO A 60 -8.20 -10.98 -9.27
N ALA A 61 -6.95 -10.66 -9.62
CA ALA A 61 -5.95 -11.65 -10.04
C ALA A 61 -5.32 -12.42 -8.87
N GLY A 62 -5.69 -12.09 -7.62
CA GLY A 62 -5.19 -12.75 -6.42
C GLY A 62 -3.86 -12.20 -5.90
N VAL A 63 -3.41 -11.03 -6.38
CA VAL A 63 -2.27 -10.33 -5.78
C VAL A 63 -2.65 -9.90 -4.38
N THR A 64 -1.80 -10.21 -3.42
CA THR A 64 -2.00 -9.84 -2.02
C THR A 64 -0.98 -8.79 -1.61
N ILE A 65 -1.47 -7.67 -1.09
CA ILE A 65 -0.66 -6.52 -0.70
C ILE A 65 -0.91 -6.25 0.78
N ALA A 66 0.15 -6.23 1.59
CA ALA A 66 0.06 -5.78 2.99
C ALA A 66 0.63 -4.38 3.12
N THR A 67 -0.17 -3.45 3.64
CA THR A 67 0.27 -2.07 3.88
C THR A 67 0.90 -1.94 5.25
N ASP A 68 1.89 -1.06 5.41
CA ASP A 68 2.61 -0.84 6.68
C ASP A 68 2.98 -2.17 7.36
N PHE A 69 3.58 -3.06 6.56
CA PHE A 69 3.91 -4.42 6.97
C PHE A 69 4.99 -4.42 8.05
N SER A 70 4.71 -5.13 9.13
CA SER A 70 5.67 -5.39 10.21
C SER A 70 5.54 -6.83 10.68
N ASP A 71 6.56 -7.35 11.35
CA ASP A 71 6.55 -8.73 11.88
C ASP A 71 5.38 -8.97 12.86
N TRP A 72 4.89 -7.92 13.51
CA TRP A 72 3.76 -7.97 14.43
C TRP A 72 2.42 -8.13 13.71
N SER A 73 2.31 -7.60 12.50
CA SER A 73 1.06 -7.56 11.76
C SER A 73 0.89 -8.74 10.82
N SER A 74 1.96 -9.49 10.56
CA SER A 74 1.93 -10.59 9.59
C SER A 74 1.07 -11.76 10.05
N GLY A 75 1.00 -12.03 11.37
CA GLY A 75 0.31 -13.22 11.88
C GLY A 75 0.76 -14.53 11.21
N GLY A 76 1.97 -14.56 10.66
CA GLY A 76 2.49 -15.67 9.85
C GLY A 76 2.00 -15.65 8.40
N TYR A 77 1.38 -14.55 7.95
CA TYR A 77 0.93 -14.38 6.58
C TYR A 77 2.03 -13.73 5.72
N VAL A 78 2.37 -14.37 4.60
CA VAL A 78 3.34 -13.85 3.63
C VAL A 78 2.57 -13.25 2.44
N PRO A 79 2.48 -11.91 2.33
CA PRO A 79 1.87 -11.27 1.19
C PRO A 79 2.81 -11.36 -0.03
N ARG A 80 2.28 -11.14 -1.22
CA ARG A 80 3.13 -11.01 -2.41
C ARG A 80 3.85 -9.66 -2.47
N VAL A 81 3.17 -8.61 -2.00
CA VAL A 81 3.70 -7.24 -1.90
C VAL A 81 3.59 -6.75 -0.47
N ALA A 82 4.65 -6.16 0.06
CA ALA A 82 4.63 -5.48 1.36
C ALA A 82 5.10 -4.04 1.18
N THR A 83 4.27 -3.07 1.57
CA THR A 83 4.69 -1.67 1.70
C THR A 83 5.00 -1.36 3.15
N MET A 84 5.93 -0.47 3.41
CA MET A 84 6.38 -0.12 4.76
C MET A 84 6.64 1.37 4.88
N ASN A 85 6.46 1.93 6.08
CA ASN A 85 6.80 3.31 6.40
C ASN A 85 7.65 3.41 7.68
N LYS A 86 8.56 4.37 7.73
CA LYS A 86 9.65 4.43 8.73
C LYS A 86 9.21 4.96 10.11
N ALA A 87 7.95 5.32 10.30
CA ALA A 87 7.51 6.03 11.50
C ALA A 87 7.77 5.27 12.82
N HIS A 88 7.33 4.03 12.92
CA HIS A 88 7.45 3.16 14.09
C HIS A 88 7.67 1.71 13.68
N SER A 89 8.22 0.90 14.57
CA SER A 89 8.43 -0.54 14.33
C SER A 89 7.15 -1.33 14.04
N SER A 90 5.98 -0.75 14.30
CA SER A 90 4.69 -1.31 13.90
C SER A 90 4.32 -1.07 12.43
N HIS A 91 5.10 -0.27 11.69
CA HIS A 91 4.87 0.08 10.29
C HIS A 91 5.90 -0.51 9.33
N PHE A 92 6.96 -1.13 9.87
CA PHE A 92 8.00 -1.75 9.05
C PHE A 92 8.73 -2.88 9.78
N THR A 93 9.47 -3.66 9.01
CA THR A 93 10.49 -4.59 9.50
C THR A 93 11.76 -4.43 8.67
N LEU A 94 12.91 -4.66 9.29
CA LEU A 94 14.21 -4.70 8.59
C LEU A 94 14.56 -6.11 8.09
N THR A 95 13.77 -7.11 8.48
CA THR A 95 13.95 -8.52 8.14
C THR A 95 12.66 -9.12 7.59
N PRO A 96 12.13 -8.59 6.47
CA PRO A 96 10.92 -9.14 5.88
C PRO A 96 11.12 -10.60 5.48
N ASP A 97 10.05 -11.38 5.51
CA ASP A 97 10.07 -12.77 5.07
C ASP A 97 10.58 -12.89 3.62
N GLU A 98 11.50 -13.82 3.38
CA GLU A 98 12.11 -14.05 2.05
C GLU A 98 11.09 -14.50 0.99
N GLY A 99 9.91 -14.94 1.40
CA GLY A 99 8.81 -15.31 0.49
C GLY A 99 8.04 -14.11 -0.06
N ILE A 100 8.29 -12.89 0.44
CA ILE A 100 7.66 -11.67 -0.09
C ILE A 100 8.38 -11.27 -1.38
N GLU A 101 7.64 -11.30 -2.50
CA GLU A 101 8.23 -11.05 -3.82
C GLU A 101 8.63 -9.58 -4.01
N TYR A 102 7.80 -8.64 -3.51
CA TYR A 102 8.02 -7.21 -3.62
C TYR A 102 8.00 -6.55 -2.25
N VAL A 103 9.15 -6.09 -1.79
CA VAL A 103 9.28 -5.32 -0.56
C VAL A 103 9.51 -3.86 -0.93
N LEU A 104 8.57 -2.99 -0.60
CA LEU A 104 8.52 -1.59 -1.02
C LEU A 104 8.64 -0.64 0.21
N PRO A 105 9.87 -0.29 0.63
CA PRO A 105 10.06 0.70 1.68
C PRO A 105 9.58 2.08 1.23
N GLY A 106 8.77 2.75 2.04
CA GLY A 106 8.26 4.11 1.78
C GLY A 106 9.26 5.22 2.09
N TRP A 107 10.50 4.88 2.36
CA TRP A 107 11.63 5.80 2.56
C TRP A 107 12.75 5.44 1.59
N GLY A 108 13.45 6.47 1.17
CA GLY A 108 14.58 6.34 0.27
C GLY A 108 15.94 6.17 0.98
N SER A 109 16.96 6.59 0.30
CA SER A 109 18.33 6.73 0.83
C SER A 109 18.63 8.20 1.13
N GLU A 110 19.80 8.49 1.72
CA GLU A 110 20.26 9.87 1.92
C GLU A 110 20.35 10.70 0.61
N ALA A 111 20.43 10.03 -0.52
CA ALA A 111 20.61 10.68 -1.83
C ALA A 111 19.31 10.82 -2.63
N GLN A 112 18.31 9.99 -2.38
CA GLN A 112 17.09 9.94 -3.20
C GLN A 112 15.90 9.49 -2.37
N PRO A 113 14.72 10.14 -2.52
CA PRO A 113 13.46 9.66 -1.94
C PRO A 113 13.09 8.29 -2.49
N ALA A 114 12.13 7.62 -1.84
CA ALA A 114 11.56 6.40 -2.39
C ALA A 114 10.82 6.72 -3.69
N ASP A 115 11.06 5.91 -4.71
CA ASP A 115 10.42 6.02 -6.03
C ASP A 115 10.01 4.63 -6.49
N HIS A 116 8.74 4.32 -6.31
CA HIS A 116 8.14 3.07 -6.71
C HIS A 116 7.14 3.30 -7.84
N ASP A 117 7.36 2.63 -8.95
CA ASP A 117 6.50 2.68 -10.14
C ASP A 117 6.54 1.29 -10.79
N LEU A 118 5.58 0.44 -10.45
CA LEU A 118 5.59 -0.95 -10.92
C LEU A 118 4.18 -1.51 -11.11
N VAL A 119 4.07 -2.46 -12.03
CA VAL A 119 2.86 -3.25 -12.24
C VAL A 119 3.11 -4.67 -11.75
N VAL A 120 2.22 -5.16 -10.89
CA VAL A 120 2.20 -6.54 -10.42
C VAL A 120 0.88 -7.16 -10.85
N ASP A 121 0.92 -7.98 -11.89
CA ASP A 121 -0.24 -8.56 -12.57
C ASP A 121 -1.32 -7.51 -12.93
N ASP A 122 -2.38 -7.40 -12.13
CA ASP A 122 -3.52 -6.52 -12.36
C ASP A 122 -3.52 -5.23 -11.55
N VAL A 123 -2.46 -4.97 -10.78
CA VAL A 123 -2.35 -3.75 -9.96
C VAL A 123 -1.15 -2.91 -10.35
N TYR A 124 -1.38 -1.63 -10.57
CA TYR A 124 -0.32 -0.63 -10.68
C TYR A 124 -0.07 0.01 -9.32
N ILE A 125 1.18 0.01 -8.89
CA ILE A 125 1.62 0.46 -7.57
C ILE A 125 2.61 1.60 -7.75
N ARG A 126 2.35 2.71 -7.10
CA ARG A 126 3.26 3.87 -7.04
C ARG A 126 3.23 4.52 -5.67
N ASN A 127 4.16 5.41 -5.40
CA ASN A 127 4.17 6.18 -4.16
C ASN A 127 4.34 7.68 -4.39
N VAL A 128 4.01 8.44 -3.35
CA VAL A 128 4.34 9.86 -3.21
C VAL A 128 4.95 10.02 -1.83
N THR A 129 6.19 10.51 -1.75
CA THR A 129 6.86 10.71 -0.47
C THR A 129 6.31 11.90 0.29
N THR A 130 6.31 11.79 1.60
CA THR A 130 6.01 12.86 2.54
C THR A 130 6.97 12.80 3.72
N ASP A 131 7.03 13.88 4.49
CA ASP A 131 7.87 13.93 5.68
C ASP A 131 7.23 13.18 6.85
N ILE A 132 8.04 12.77 7.81
CA ILE A 132 7.57 12.33 9.13
C ILE A 132 8.10 13.23 10.23
N ARG A 133 7.36 13.25 11.34
CA ARG A 133 7.85 13.81 12.58
C ARG A 133 8.22 12.66 13.52
N ALA A 134 9.52 12.45 13.73
CA ALA A 134 10.02 11.44 14.63
C ALA A 134 10.87 12.08 15.73
N TYR A 135 10.58 11.76 17.00
CA TYR A 135 11.35 12.21 18.17
C TYR A 135 11.57 13.73 18.25
N GLY A 136 10.59 14.51 17.80
CA GLY A 136 10.65 15.99 17.84
C GLY A 136 11.42 16.65 16.69
N ALA A 137 11.92 15.89 15.74
CA ALA A 137 12.53 16.35 14.49
C ALA A 137 11.68 15.99 13.28
N MET A 138 11.83 16.75 12.20
CA MET A 138 11.28 16.41 10.88
C MET A 138 12.30 15.58 10.11
N GLU A 139 11.87 14.49 9.51
CA GLU A 139 12.67 13.71 8.58
C GLU A 139 11.97 13.76 7.21
N ALA A 140 12.66 14.36 6.24
CA ALA A 140 12.13 14.49 4.89
C ALA A 140 12.03 13.14 4.18
N ASP A 141 10.99 12.95 3.36
CA ASP A 141 10.80 11.79 2.51
C ASP A 141 10.84 10.42 3.25
N ALA A 142 10.50 10.41 4.53
CA ALA A 142 10.58 9.20 5.36
C ALA A 142 9.24 8.45 5.50
N ASN A 143 8.19 8.96 4.86
CA ASN A 143 6.89 8.33 4.68
C ASN A 143 6.53 8.32 3.21
N SER A 144 5.73 7.36 2.79
CA SER A 144 5.09 7.33 1.46
C SER A 144 3.61 7.11 1.58
N ILE A 145 2.86 7.89 0.81
CA ILE A 145 1.50 7.53 0.43
C ILE A 145 1.62 6.52 -0.70
N PHE A 146 1.26 5.27 -0.45
CA PHE A 146 1.18 4.26 -1.49
C PHE A 146 -0.17 4.29 -2.17
N ILE A 147 -0.15 4.22 -3.50
CA ILE A 147 -1.34 4.27 -4.34
C ILE A 147 -1.39 3.00 -5.17
N PHE A 148 -2.54 2.30 -5.07
CA PHE A 148 -2.81 1.06 -5.77
C PHE A 148 -3.96 1.29 -6.74
N GLU A 149 -3.69 1.14 -8.03
CA GLU A 149 -4.70 1.28 -9.09
C GLU A 149 -5.04 -0.10 -9.61
N VAL A 150 -6.27 -0.55 -9.38
CA VAL A 150 -6.73 -1.90 -9.70
C VAL A 150 -8.25 -1.94 -9.82
N ALA A 151 -8.79 -2.69 -10.78
CA ALA A 151 -10.24 -2.89 -10.99
C ALA A 151 -11.00 -1.56 -11.00
N ASP A 152 -10.52 -0.55 -11.73
CA ASP A 152 -11.09 0.79 -11.82
C ASP A 152 -11.20 1.51 -10.44
N LEU A 153 -10.40 1.10 -9.46
CA LEU A 153 -10.27 1.76 -8.17
C LEU A 153 -8.89 2.41 -8.03
N CYS A 154 -8.87 3.52 -7.28
CA CYS A 154 -7.65 4.16 -6.82
C CYS A 154 -7.65 4.14 -5.30
N ILE A 155 -6.81 3.29 -4.71
CA ILE A 155 -6.74 3.06 -3.28
C ILE A 155 -5.47 3.71 -2.75
N GLY A 156 -5.61 4.68 -1.83
CA GLY A 156 -4.49 5.34 -1.19
C GLY A 156 -4.31 4.87 0.25
N HIS A 157 -3.10 4.46 0.61
CA HIS A 157 -2.69 4.22 1.98
C HIS A 157 -1.74 5.33 2.42
N LEU A 158 -2.18 6.15 3.40
CA LEU A 158 -1.50 7.39 3.79
C LEU A 158 -0.23 7.16 4.63
N GLY A 159 -0.02 5.93 5.11
CA GLY A 159 1.08 5.62 6.01
C GLY A 159 0.97 6.43 7.31
N HIS A 160 2.03 7.13 7.65
CA HIS A 160 2.11 7.97 8.84
C HIS A 160 2.05 9.47 8.49
N LEU A 161 1.14 9.84 7.60
CA LEU A 161 0.91 11.24 7.23
C LEU A 161 0.47 12.05 8.46
N HIS A 162 1.18 13.14 8.78
CA HIS A 162 0.94 13.94 9.99
C HIS A 162 0.61 15.41 9.71
N HIS A 163 0.51 15.80 8.46
CA HIS A 163 0.16 17.17 8.04
C HIS A 163 -0.88 17.13 6.91
N PRO A 164 -1.65 18.22 6.72
CA PRO A 164 -2.53 18.34 5.57
C PRO A 164 -1.74 18.25 4.26
N LEU A 165 -2.33 17.64 3.24
CA LEU A 165 -1.82 17.71 1.89
C LEU A 165 -2.22 19.07 1.29
N GLU A 166 -1.25 19.76 0.73
CA GLU A 166 -1.49 20.99 0.00
C GLU A 166 -1.85 20.65 -1.45
N ASN A 167 -2.81 21.40 -2.02
CA ASN A 167 -3.26 21.22 -3.41
C ASN A 167 -2.32 21.90 -4.39
#